data_223a29d1e79ce7b05d0e0dd2a6d297df
#
_entry.id   223a29d1e79ce7b05d0e0dd2a6d297df
#
_cell.length_a   1.000
_cell.length_b   1.000
_cell.length_c   1.000
_cell.angle_alpha   90.00
_cell.angle_beta   90.00
_cell.angle_gamma   90.00
#
_symmetry.space_group_name_H-M   'P 1'
#
loop_
_entity.id
_entity.type
_entity.pdbx_description
1 polymer ?
#
loop_
_entity_poly.entity_id
_entity_poly.type
_entity_poly.pdbx_seq_one_letter_code
_entity_poly.pdbx_strand_id
1 'polypeptide(L)'
;MLAAWNVGAILYLVLTIEMCARSTVDKIRRRGRVQSESNVMTIVLVVSAVIAAQTAIVMELAMVKDLHGTIKAAHIALTVLTIVTAWAFMHSMFALHYAHDFYDSLAHHRPLGLQFVGTPDPEYGDFFYCAFIIGTSGQTADVTFINKPMRRLGMVHSVLAFAFNTILLAMMINIAASLF
;
A
#
# COMPACT_ATOMS: atom_id res chain seq x y z
N MET A 1 15.26 1.30 -14.56
CA MET A 1 14.44 1.92 -13.50
C MET A 1 13.61 0.89 -12.73
N LEU A 2 12.79 0.02 -13.37
CA LEU A 2 11.94 -0.95 -12.68
C LEU A 2 12.70 -1.92 -11.77
N ALA A 3 13.88 -2.41 -12.18
CA ALA A 3 14.69 -3.30 -11.34
C ALA A 3 15.11 -2.64 -10.01
N ALA A 4 15.55 -1.38 -10.07
CA ALA A 4 15.92 -0.63 -8.85
C ALA A 4 14.72 -0.38 -7.93
N TRP A 5 13.55 -0.07 -8.50
CA TRP A 5 12.30 0.02 -7.77
C TRP A 5 11.98 -1.30 -7.04
N ASN A 6 12.01 -2.42 -7.78
CA ASN A 6 11.68 -3.73 -7.20
C ASN A 6 12.61 -4.12 -6.06
N VAL A 7 13.93 -3.87 -6.20
CA VAL A 7 14.89 -4.14 -5.12
C VAL A 7 14.53 -3.32 -3.87
N GLY A 8 14.27 -2.02 -4.00
CA GLY A 8 13.89 -1.16 -2.88
C GLY A 8 12.55 -1.55 -2.26
N ALA A 9 11.52 -1.80 -3.09
CA ALA A 9 10.20 -2.17 -2.63
C ALA A 9 10.20 -3.55 -1.93
N ILE A 10 10.89 -4.55 -2.49
CA ILE A 10 11.01 -5.88 -1.88
C ILE A 10 11.75 -5.79 -0.55
N LEU A 11 12.88 -5.08 -0.49
CA LEU A 11 13.60 -4.88 0.76
C LEU A 11 12.72 -4.23 1.83
N TYR A 12 12.00 -3.17 1.46
CA TYR A 12 11.05 -2.50 2.37
C TYR A 12 9.97 -3.48 2.86
N LEU A 13 9.35 -4.25 1.96
CA LEU A 13 8.29 -5.20 2.31
C LEU A 13 8.81 -6.30 3.24
N VAL A 14 9.99 -6.86 2.96
CA VAL A 14 10.62 -7.89 3.82
C VAL A 14 10.89 -7.33 5.21
N LEU A 15 11.50 -6.16 5.31
CA LEU A 15 11.76 -5.51 6.61
C LEU A 15 10.47 -5.18 7.36
N THR A 16 9.42 -4.78 6.64
CA THR A 16 8.10 -4.51 7.22
C THR A 16 7.47 -5.78 7.77
N ILE A 17 7.49 -6.88 7.02
CA ILE A 17 6.98 -8.19 7.47
C ILE A 17 7.74 -8.66 8.70
N GLU A 18 9.07 -8.59 8.69
CA GLU A 18 9.89 -8.97 9.83
C GLU A 18 9.59 -8.11 11.06
N MET A 19 9.47 -6.80 10.86
CA MET A 19 9.09 -5.87 11.91
C MET A 19 7.72 -6.22 12.52
N CYS A 20 6.72 -6.49 11.68
CA CYS A 20 5.36 -6.82 12.12
C CYS A 20 5.34 -8.17 12.87
N ALA A 21 6.01 -9.19 12.34
CA ALA A 21 6.06 -10.52 12.95
C ALA A 21 6.74 -10.53 14.33
N ARG A 22 7.69 -9.61 14.57
CA ARG A 22 8.41 -9.49 15.87
C ARG A 22 7.84 -8.43 16.80
N SER A 23 6.76 -7.77 16.41
CA SER A 23 6.16 -6.70 17.21
C SER A 23 5.03 -7.24 18.07
N THR A 24 5.04 -6.86 19.34
CA THR A 24 3.93 -7.01 20.28
C THR A 24 3.18 -5.70 20.38
N VAL A 25 1.95 -5.71 20.89
CA VAL A 25 1.13 -4.51 21.12
C VAL A 25 1.91 -3.44 21.90
N ASP A 26 2.68 -3.82 22.91
CA ASP A 26 3.49 -2.86 23.69
C ASP A 26 4.56 -2.16 22.86
N LYS A 27 5.19 -2.87 21.93
CA LYS A 27 6.16 -2.27 21.00
C LYS A 27 5.48 -1.31 20.03
N ILE A 28 4.28 -1.64 19.56
CA ILE A 28 3.50 -0.75 18.67
C ILE A 28 3.11 0.52 19.41
N ARG A 29 2.59 0.38 20.64
CA ARG A 29 2.26 1.52 21.53
C ARG A 29 3.47 2.42 21.78
N ARG A 30 4.65 1.84 22.05
CA ARG A 30 5.88 2.61 22.26
C ARG A 30 6.28 3.39 21.01
N ARG A 31 6.16 2.82 19.83
CA ARG A 31 6.46 3.49 18.56
C ARG A 31 5.50 4.66 18.30
N GLY A 32 4.20 4.49 18.55
CA GLY A 32 3.22 5.56 18.42
C GLY A 32 3.54 6.78 19.30
N ARG A 33 4.16 6.58 20.47
CA ARG A 33 4.55 7.68 21.37
C ARG A 33 5.77 8.49 20.89
N VAL A 34 6.69 7.85 20.17
CA VAL A 34 8.02 8.45 19.84
C VAL A 34 8.00 9.16 18.50
N GLN A 35 7.16 8.76 17.58
CA GLN A 35 7.18 9.20 16.19
C GLN A 35 6.07 10.24 15.94
N SER A 36 6.28 11.46 16.38
CA SER A 36 5.37 12.61 16.17
C SER A 36 5.61 13.33 14.84
N GLU A 37 6.02 12.64 13.76
CA GLU A 37 6.33 13.32 12.51
C GLU A 37 5.22 13.28 11.45
N SER A 38 5.22 14.35 10.66
CA SER A 38 4.26 14.78 9.64
C SER A 38 3.67 13.65 8.78
N ASN A 39 2.52 13.14 9.16
CA ASN A 39 1.72 12.16 8.45
C ASN A 39 1.43 12.56 6.98
N VAL A 40 1.32 13.86 6.69
CA VAL A 40 1.02 14.38 5.35
C VAL A 40 2.20 14.18 4.40
N MET A 41 3.44 14.40 4.86
CA MET A 41 4.63 14.26 4.03
C MET A 41 4.84 12.81 3.60
N THR A 42 4.63 11.87 4.52
CA THR A 42 4.70 10.44 4.22
C THR A 42 3.67 10.03 3.17
N ILE A 43 2.42 10.49 3.30
CA ILE A 43 1.36 10.20 2.31
C ILE A 43 1.72 10.79 0.95
N VAL A 44 2.19 12.04 0.89
CA VAL A 44 2.61 12.69 -0.38
C VAL A 44 3.73 11.90 -1.05
N LEU A 45 4.73 11.46 -0.28
CA LEU A 45 5.83 10.64 -0.82
C LEU A 45 5.34 9.31 -1.36
N VAL A 46 4.45 8.62 -0.64
CA VAL A 46 3.86 7.34 -1.07
C VAL A 46 3.06 7.52 -2.36
N VAL A 47 2.19 8.53 -2.42
CA VAL A 47 1.38 8.83 -3.61
C VAL A 47 2.29 9.14 -4.80
N SER A 48 3.31 9.96 -4.61
CA SER A 48 4.28 10.30 -5.66
C SER A 48 5.04 9.06 -6.16
N ALA A 49 5.48 8.19 -5.24
CA ALA A 49 6.18 6.96 -5.58
C ALA A 49 5.28 5.99 -6.37
N VAL A 50 4.01 5.85 -5.98
CA VAL A 50 3.03 5.01 -6.68
C VAL A 50 2.75 5.56 -8.08
N ILE A 51 2.56 6.87 -8.24
CA ILE A 51 2.37 7.51 -9.55
C ILE A 51 3.60 7.28 -10.45
N ALA A 52 4.81 7.44 -9.90
CA ALA A 52 6.04 7.21 -10.64
C ALA A 52 6.17 5.74 -11.09
N ALA A 53 5.83 4.77 -10.21
CA ALA A 53 5.82 3.35 -10.54
C ALA A 53 4.80 3.03 -11.64
N GLN A 54 3.57 3.56 -11.56
CA GLN A 54 2.54 3.38 -12.59
C GLN A 54 2.98 3.96 -13.95
N THR A 55 3.57 5.15 -13.94
CA THR A 55 4.09 5.78 -15.17
C THR A 55 5.20 4.92 -15.79
N ALA A 56 6.12 4.41 -14.97
CA ALA A 56 7.21 3.54 -15.44
C ALA A 56 6.68 2.22 -16.02
N ILE A 57 5.63 1.64 -15.44
CA ILE A 57 4.97 0.44 -15.94
C ILE A 57 4.33 0.70 -17.33
N VAL A 58 3.62 1.82 -17.49
CA VAL A 58 3.02 2.20 -18.79
C VAL A 58 4.09 2.36 -19.86
N MET A 59 5.20 3.04 -19.54
CA MET A 59 6.31 3.22 -20.47
C MET A 59 6.97 1.88 -20.84
N GLU A 60 7.16 1.00 -19.88
CA GLU A 60 7.73 -0.33 -20.11
C GLU A 60 6.86 -1.17 -21.06
N LEU A 61 5.54 -1.19 -20.83
CA LEU A 61 4.60 -1.91 -21.69
C LEU A 61 4.56 -1.35 -23.12
N ALA A 62 4.75 -0.06 -23.30
CA ALA A 62 4.86 0.53 -24.64
C ALA A 62 6.08 0.01 -25.40
N MET A 63 7.22 -0.19 -24.72
CA MET A 63 8.45 -0.72 -25.32
C MET A 63 8.38 -2.23 -25.61
N VAL A 64 7.61 -2.99 -24.83
CA VAL A 64 7.50 -4.45 -24.97
C VAL A 64 6.81 -4.89 -26.25
N LYS A 65 6.04 -4.01 -26.90
CA LYS A 65 5.28 -4.34 -28.13
C LYS A 65 6.18 -4.84 -29.27
N ASP A 66 7.38 -4.27 -29.39
CA ASP A 66 8.33 -4.59 -30.47
C ASP A 66 9.32 -5.70 -30.11
N LEU A 67 9.22 -6.24 -28.89
CA LEU A 67 10.10 -7.32 -28.43
C LEU A 67 9.53 -8.70 -28.74
N HIS A 68 10.40 -9.70 -28.91
CA HIS A 68 10.05 -11.08 -29.23
C HIS A 68 10.81 -12.07 -28.34
N GLY A 69 10.29 -13.29 -28.23
CA GLY A 69 10.96 -14.41 -27.56
C GLY A 69 11.16 -14.20 -26.06
N THR A 70 12.29 -14.68 -25.54
CA THR A 70 12.63 -14.68 -24.11
C THR A 70 12.78 -13.28 -23.54
N ILE A 71 13.23 -12.30 -24.33
CA ILE A 71 13.37 -10.91 -23.90
C ILE A 71 11.99 -10.32 -23.59
N LYS A 72 10.99 -10.51 -24.46
CA LYS A 72 9.62 -10.10 -24.22
C LYS A 72 9.07 -10.69 -22.91
N ALA A 73 9.26 -11.99 -22.70
CA ALA A 73 8.83 -12.67 -21.49
C ALA A 73 9.47 -12.10 -20.21
N ALA A 74 10.76 -11.79 -20.25
CA ALA A 74 11.48 -11.20 -19.13
C ALA A 74 10.96 -9.79 -18.77
N HIS A 75 10.66 -8.94 -19.76
CA HIS A 75 10.09 -7.62 -19.56
C HIS A 75 8.66 -7.69 -18.98
N ILE A 76 7.84 -8.61 -19.49
CA ILE A 76 6.49 -8.84 -18.93
C ILE A 76 6.60 -9.31 -17.46
N ALA A 77 7.46 -10.27 -17.15
CA ALA A 77 7.66 -10.76 -15.79
C ALA A 77 8.12 -9.63 -14.83
N LEU A 78 9.06 -8.78 -15.27
CA LEU A 78 9.50 -7.62 -14.51
C LEU A 78 8.35 -6.63 -14.27
N THR A 79 7.52 -6.40 -15.27
CA THR A 79 6.34 -5.53 -15.18
C THR A 79 5.35 -6.07 -14.15
N VAL A 80 5.01 -7.37 -14.23
CA VAL A 80 4.12 -8.02 -13.27
C VAL A 80 4.67 -7.93 -11.84
N LEU A 81 5.97 -8.20 -11.66
CA LEU A 81 6.63 -8.06 -10.37
C LEU A 81 6.52 -6.62 -9.84
N THR A 82 6.73 -5.62 -10.71
CA THR A 82 6.63 -4.20 -10.33
C THR A 82 5.20 -3.83 -9.92
N ILE A 83 4.19 -4.33 -10.60
CA ILE A 83 2.79 -4.13 -10.25
C ILE A 83 2.51 -4.68 -8.84
N VAL A 84 2.87 -5.94 -8.60
CA VAL A 84 2.64 -6.61 -7.31
C VAL A 84 3.37 -5.89 -6.17
N THR A 85 4.64 -5.54 -6.37
CA THR A 85 5.43 -4.84 -5.34
C THR A 85 4.93 -3.43 -5.09
N ALA A 86 4.49 -2.69 -6.12
CA ALA A 86 3.94 -1.35 -5.95
C ALA A 86 2.58 -1.38 -5.23
N TRP A 87 1.71 -2.35 -5.55
CA TRP A 87 0.45 -2.57 -4.86
C TRP A 87 0.68 -2.90 -3.38
N ALA A 88 1.51 -3.88 -3.10
CA ALA A 88 1.83 -4.30 -1.74
C ALA A 88 2.49 -3.16 -0.94
N PHE A 89 3.42 -2.42 -1.54
CA PHE A 89 4.08 -1.26 -0.94
C PHE A 89 3.07 -0.20 -0.52
N MET A 90 2.17 0.22 -1.44
CA MET A 90 1.16 1.24 -1.16
C MET A 90 0.29 0.84 0.04
N HIS A 91 -0.29 -0.36 0.02
CA HIS A 91 -1.20 -0.78 1.09
C HIS A 91 -0.48 -1.05 2.41
N SER A 92 0.77 -1.51 2.38
CA SER A 92 1.61 -1.64 3.58
C SER A 92 1.89 -0.28 4.23
N MET A 93 2.16 0.75 3.44
CA MET A 93 2.36 2.11 3.95
C MET A 93 1.10 2.64 4.62
N PHE A 94 -0.08 2.44 4.02
CA PHE A 94 -1.35 2.83 4.65
C PHE A 94 -1.63 2.04 5.93
N ALA A 95 -1.34 0.73 5.97
CA ALA A 95 -1.47 -0.10 7.16
C ALA A 95 -0.63 0.43 8.33
N LEU A 96 0.64 0.73 8.07
CA LEU A 96 1.55 1.30 9.07
C LEU A 96 1.11 2.68 9.52
N HIS A 97 0.58 3.50 8.61
CA HIS A 97 0.05 4.81 8.93
C HIS A 97 -1.19 4.71 9.82
N TYR A 98 -2.12 3.82 9.53
CA TYR A 98 -3.28 3.55 10.38
C TYR A 98 -2.87 3.08 11.77
N ALA A 99 -1.90 2.18 11.88
CA ALA A 99 -1.37 1.71 13.15
C ALA A 99 -0.73 2.85 13.95
N HIS A 100 0.06 3.69 13.27
CA HIS A 100 0.70 4.84 13.91
C HIS A 100 -0.33 5.83 14.45
N ASP A 101 -1.30 6.26 13.63
CA ASP A 101 -2.33 7.23 14.05
C ASP A 101 -3.19 6.70 15.20
N PHE A 102 -3.54 5.41 15.16
CA PHE A 102 -4.29 4.77 16.23
C PHE A 102 -3.55 4.82 17.57
N TYR A 103 -2.29 4.38 17.60
CA TYR A 103 -1.51 4.30 18.83
C TYR A 103 -0.96 5.65 19.30
N ASP A 104 -0.73 6.59 18.40
CA ASP A 104 -0.41 7.98 18.74
C ASP A 104 -1.62 8.68 19.38
N SER A 105 -2.82 8.49 18.82
CA SER A 105 -4.07 9.01 19.42
C SER A 105 -4.31 8.42 20.81
N LEU A 106 -4.10 7.12 20.96
CA LEU A 106 -4.23 6.43 22.25
C LEU A 106 -3.22 6.95 23.29
N ALA A 107 -1.97 7.16 22.88
CA ALA A 107 -0.90 7.64 23.76
C ALA A 107 -1.12 9.06 24.28
N HIS A 108 -1.78 9.91 23.49
CA HIS A 108 -2.06 11.31 23.83
C HIS A 108 -3.51 11.55 24.27
N HIS A 109 -4.27 10.49 24.60
CA HIS A 109 -5.67 10.57 25.02
C HIS A 109 -6.56 11.35 24.03
N ARG A 110 -6.26 11.25 22.73
CA ARG A 110 -7.05 11.86 21.65
C ARG A 110 -8.12 10.88 21.16
N PRO A 111 -9.23 11.36 20.57
CA PRO A 111 -10.23 10.49 19.95
C PRO A 111 -9.59 9.59 18.89
N LEU A 112 -9.84 8.29 18.97
CA LEU A 112 -9.36 7.31 18.00
C LEU A 112 -9.92 7.61 16.59
N GLY A 113 -9.15 7.24 15.57
CA GLY A 113 -9.56 7.37 14.18
C GLY A 113 -10.24 6.13 13.63
N LEU A 114 -9.86 4.97 14.14
CA LEU A 114 -10.36 3.66 13.75
C LEU A 114 -10.96 2.92 14.93
N GLN A 115 -11.94 2.07 14.65
CA GLN A 115 -12.53 1.14 15.62
C GLN A 115 -12.54 -0.26 15.00
N PHE A 116 -11.94 -1.20 15.71
CA PHE A 116 -11.92 -2.62 15.37
C PHE A 116 -12.94 -3.33 16.25
N VAL A 117 -13.92 -4.01 15.63
CA VAL A 117 -14.97 -4.71 16.36
C VAL A 117 -14.38 -5.91 17.10
N GLY A 118 -14.59 -5.96 18.42
CA GLY A 118 -14.09 -7.06 19.24
C GLY A 118 -12.59 -7.06 19.54
N THR A 119 -11.83 -6.06 19.06
CA THR A 119 -10.37 -5.99 19.25
C THR A 119 -9.97 -4.62 19.81
N PRO A 120 -9.91 -4.46 21.14
CA PRO A 120 -9.56 -3.19 21.77
C PRO A 120 -8.08 -2.81 21.58
N ASP A 121 -7.21 -3.79 21.42
CA ASP A 121 -5.76 -3.65 21.25
C ASP A 121 -5.30 -4.28 19.92
N PRO A 122 -5.56 -3.62 18.77
CA PRO A 122 -5.26 -4.19 17.46
C PRO A 122 -3.76 -4.35 17.22
N GLU A 123 -3.36 -5.47 16.62
CA GLU A 123 -2.01 -5.74 16.19
C GLU A 123 -1.76 -5.21 14.76
N TYR A 124 -0.51 -5.26 14.28
CA TYR A 124 -0.23 -4.87 12.90
C TYR A 124 -1.07 -5.64 11.88
N GLY A 125 -1.37 -6.93 12.14
CA GLY A 125 -2.23 -7.75 11.28
C GLY A 125 -3.60 -7.14 11.03
N ASP A 126 -4.22 -6.53 12.05
CA ASP A 126 -5.54 -5.90 11.94
C ASP A 126 -5.50 -4.66 11.03
N PHE A 127 -4.42 -3.87 11.11
CA PHE A 127 -4.23 -2.71 10.24
C PHE A 127 -3.91 -3.12 8.80
N PHE A 128 -3.13 -4.19 8.60
CA PHE A 128 -2.91 -4.78 7.27
C PHE A 128 -4.20 -5.33 6.68
N TYR A 129 -5.01 -6.03 7.49
CA TYR A 129 -6.34 -6.47 7.07
C TYR A 129 -7.18 -5.30 6.56
N CYS A 130 -7.30 -4.23 7.34
CA CYS A 130 -8.04 -3.03 6.94
C CYS A 130 -7.51 -2.45 5.61
N ALA A 131 -6.19 -2.28 5.47
CA ALA A 131 -5.59 -1.69 4.28
C ALA A 131 -5.73 -2.59 3.04
N PHE A 132 -5.60 -3.91 3.18
CA PHE A 132 -5.69 -4.84 2.06
C PHE A 132 -7.13 -5.07 1.60
N ILE A 133 -8.11 -5.03 2.51
CA ILE A 133 -9.53 -5.03 2.13
C ILE A 133 -9.85 -3.78 1.30
N ILE A 134 -9.40 -2.59 1.72
CA ILE A 134 -9.54 -1.38 0.91
C ILE A 134 -8.87 -1.56 -0.46
N GLY A 135 -7.66 -2.14 -0.49
CA GLY A 135 -6.90 -2.39 -1.71
C GLY A 135 -7.60 -3.31 -2.71
N THR A 136 -8.31 -4.31 -2.22
CA THR A 136 -8.98 -5.31 -3.06
C THR A 136 -10.42 -4.95 -3.39
N SER A 137 -11.18 -4.41 -2.44
CA SER A 137 -12.62 -4.20 -2.58
C SER A 137 -13.07 -2.73 -2.53
N GLY A 138 -12.19 -1.82 -2.13
CA GLY A 138 -12.55 -0.40 -1.97
C GLY A 138 -13.43 -0.08 -0.76
N GLN A 139 -13.64 -1.03 0.14
CA GLN A 139 -14.48 -0.83 1.34
C GLN A 139 -13.84 -1.47 2.58
N THR A 140 -14.34 -1.09 3.76
CA THR A 140 -14.00 -1.72 5.04
C THR A 140 -15.24 -2.42 5.58
N ALA A 141 -15.16 -3.74 5.89
CA ALA A 141 -16.29 -4.50 6.43
C ALA A 141 -16.39 -4.36 7.95
N ASP A 142 -15.28 -4.62 8.66
CA ASP A 142 -15.26 -4.80 10.12
C ASP A 142 -14.47 -3.69 10.83
N VAL A 143 -13.95 -2.71 10.09
CA VAL A 143 -13.19 -1.59 10.66
C VAL A 143 -13.88 -0.27 10.33
N THR A 144 -14.23 0.50 11.36
CA THR A 144 -14.97 1.74 11.20
C THR A 144 -14.08 2.96 11.32
N PHE A 145 -14.17 3.87 10.36
CA PHE A 145 -13.54 5.20 10.41
C PHE A 145 -14.42 6.16 11.23
N ILE A 146 -14.04 6.43 12.48
CA ILE A 146 -14.92 7.12 13.45
C ILE A 146 -14.72 8.64 13.52
N ASN A 147 -13.60 9.18 13.01
CA ASN A 147 -13.40 10.63 12.98
C ASN A 147 -13.22 11.20 11.55
N LYS A 148 -13.36 12.52 11.40
CA LYS A 148 -13.27 13.21 10.10
C LYS A 148 -11.90 13.09 9.43
N PRO A 149 -10.76 13.30 10.14
CA PRO A 149 -9.43 13.14 9.53
C PRO A 149 -9.22 11.74 8.96
N MET A 150 -9.56 10.71 9.74
CA MET A 150 -9.37 9.34 9.32
C MET A 150 -10.29 8.95 8.15
N ARG A 151 -11.54 9.46 8.12
CA ARG A 151 -12.42 9.27 6.94
C ARG A 151 -11.85 9.91 5.68
N ARG A 152 -11.21 11.10 5.78
CA ARG A 152 -10.54 11.73 4.62
C ARG A 152 -9.36 10.88 4.15
N LEU A 153 -8.57 10.37 5.08
CA LEU A 153 -7.44 9.47 4.75
C LEU A 153 -7.94 8.18 4.09
N GLY A 154 -8.97 7.54 4.65
CA GLY A 154 -9.59 6.35 4.07
C GLY A 154 -10.16 6.59 2.67
N MET A 155 -10.76 7.77 2.44
CA MET A 155 -11.23 8.18 1.10
C MET A 155 -10.07 8.31 0.11
N VAL A 156 -8.96 8.96 0.50
CA VAL A 156 -7.76 9.06 -0.34
C VAL A 156 -7.23 7.68 -0.66
N HIS A 157 -7.12 6.79 0.34
CA HIS A 157 -6.67 5.41 0.14
C HIS A 157 -7.57 4.65 -0.84
N SER A 158 -8.89 4.72 -0.66
CA SER A 158 -9.86 4.04 -1.54
C SER A 158 -9.80 4.56 -2.99
N VAL A 159 -9.66 5.87 -3.18
CA VAL A 159 -9.52 6.47 -4.52
C VAL A 159 -8.22 6.03 -5.19
N LEU A 160 -7.11 5.99 -4.45
CA LEU A 160 -5.83 5.52 -4.97
C LEU A 160 -5.88 4.02 -5.31
N ALA A 161 -6.49 3.19 -4.46
CA ALA A 161 -6.70 1.77 -4.70
C ALA A 161 -7.54 1.54 -5.97
N PHE A 162 -8.65 2.27 -6.11
CA PHE A 162 -9.51 2.19 -7.29
C PHE A 162 -8.76 2.60 -8.56
N ALA A 163 -8.04 3.73 -8.53
CA ALA A 163 -7.26 4.21 -9.67
C ALA A 163 -6.16 3.18 -10.06
N PHE A 164 -5.45 2.63 -9.06
CA PHE A 164 -4.43 1.61 -9.28
C PHE A 164 -5.02 0.37 -9.94
N ASN A 165 -6.10 -0.17 -9.40
CA ASN A 165 -6.75 -1.39 -9.90
C ASN A 165 -7.34 -1.17 -11.31
N THR A 166 -7.89 0.02 -11.59
CA THR A 166 -8.42 0.39 -12.93
C THR A 166 -7.30 0.44 -13.98
N ILE A 167 -6.17 1.08 -13.65
CA ILE A 167 -5.01 1.12 -14.54
C ILE A 167 -4.46 -0.29 -14.77
N LEU A 168 -4.37 -1.10 -13.72
CA LEU A 168 -3.94 -2.49 -13.82
C LEU A 168 -4.85 -3.29 -14.76
N LEU A 169 -6.17 -3.18 -14.61
CA LEU A 169 -7.12 -3.86 -15.47
C LEU A 169 -6.96 -3.45 -16.94
N ALA A 170 -6.83 -2.15 -17.20
CA ALA A 170 -6.60 -1.63 -18.56
C ALA A 170 -5.29 -2.17 -19.17
N MET A 171 -4.22 -2.28 -18.36
CA MET A 171 -2.95 -2.87 -18.80
C MET A 171 -3.09 -4.36 -19.09
N MET A 172 -3.78 -5.11 -18.24
CA MET A 172 -4.02 -6.55 -18.45
C MET A 172 -4.78 -6.81 -19.77
N ILE A 173 -5.80 -6.01 -20.05
CA ILE A 173 -6.56 -6.09 -21.31
C ILE A 173 -5.63 -5.81 -22.51
N ASN A 174 -4.76 -4.78 -22.41
CA ASN A 174 -3.84 -4.42 -23.49
C ASN A 174 -2.80 -5.52 -23.74
N ILE A 175 -2.27 -6.15 -22.68
CA ILE A 175 -1.35 -7.29 -22.79
C ILE A 175 -2.07 -8.47 -23.45
N ALA A 176 -3.27 -8.83 -22.98
CA ALA A 176 -4.06 -9.91 -23.55
C ALA A 176 -4.33 -9.68 -25.05
N ALA A 177 -4.76 -8.47 -25.44
CA ALA A 177 -5.00 -8.13 -26.85
C ALA A 177 -3.72 -8.16 -27.71
N SER A 178 -2.54 -8.06 -27.13
CA SER A 178 -1.26 -8.18 -27.86
C SER A 178 -0.77 -9.61 -28.08
N LEU A 179 -1.46 -10.58 -27.46
CA LEU A 179 -1.14 -12.00 -27.57
C LEU A 179 -1.96 -12.74 -28.66
N PHE A 180 -3.04 -12.10 -29.09
CA PHE A 180 -3.94 -12.58 -30.17
C PHE A 180 -3.84 -11.69 -31.40
#